data_c0dfddd5df36c1a57f44a948ae8a6b2b
#
_entry.id   c0dfddd5df36c1a57f44a948ae8a6b2b
#
_cell.length_a   1.000
_cell.length_b   1.000
_cell.length_c   1.000
_cell.angle_alpha   90.00
_cell.angle_beta   90.00
_cell.angle_gamma   90.00
#
_symmetry.space_group_name_H-M   'P 1'
#
loop_
_entity.id
_entity.type
_entity.pdbx_description
1 polymer ?
#
loop_
_entity_poly.entity_id
_entity_poly.type
_entity_poly.pdbx_seq_one_letter_code
_entity_poly.pdbx_strand_id
1 'polypeptide(L)'
;QDQSKHFYLYRITYNKKKLLGIVGKINLENYDDKKILGHEETFLERIKKRKEQLLKFNSQISPIYTAYKSNLNSIKKLNNIFKCKPDYNFKSEDKCRHELWVVKNANIEKLLKNYLKNIKKIYICDGHHRIQAMLKSKKKIAPMIIAFPHNQVNILDYNRVIKTSLKFEKIKKIISKHFF
;
A
#
# COMPACT_ATOMS: atom_id res chain seq x y z
N GLN A 1 -4.13 19.18 9.07
CA GLN A 1 -4.99 18.46 8.12
C GLN A 1 -5.21 19.33 6.90
N ASP A 2 -4.94 18.80 5.69
CA ASP A 2 -5.13 19.58 4.46
C ASP A 2 -6.63 19.89 4.26
N GLN A 3 -6.93 21.15 3.97
CA GLN A 3 -8.31 21.61 3.79
C GLN A 3 -8.91 21.19 2.44
N SER A 4 -8.08 20.85 1.46
CA SER A 4 -8.49 20.43 0.12
C SER A 4 -8.02 19.02 -0.23
N LYS A 5 -8.68 18.42 -1.23
CA LYS A 5 -8.35 17.07 -1.70
C LYS A 5 -7.18 17.15 -2.68
N HIS A 6 -6.09 16.47 -2.36
CA HIS A 6 -4.89 16.40 -3.19
C HIS A 6 -4.47 14.95 -3.45
N PHE A 7 -3.70 14.74 -4.50
CA PHE A 7 -2.77 13.63 -4.58
C PHE A 7 -1.52 13.98 -3.78
N TYR A 8 -0.83 12.94 -3.31
CA TYR A 8 0.49 13.11 -2.71
C TYR A 8 1.48 12.22 -3.45
N LEU A 9 2.68 12.72 -3.60
CA LEU A 9 3.83 11.90 -3.95
C LEU A 9 4.53 11.50 -2.66
N TYR A 10 4.91 10.24 -2.57
CA TYR A 10 5.49 9.68 -1.37
C TYR A 10 6.80 8.98 -1.69
N ARG A 11 7.82 9.24 -0.89
CA ARG A 11 9.10 8.53 -0.96
C ARG A 11 9.41 7.91 0.38
N ILE A 12 9.69 6.61 0.38
CA ILE A 12 10.30 5.92 1.51
C ILE A 12 11.72 5.54 1.14
N THR A 13 12.67 5.84 2.02
CA THR A 13 14.08 5.49 1.85
C THR A 13 14.51 4.58 2.99
N TYR A 14 14.97 3.38 2.64
CA TYR A 14 15.51 2.39 3.57
C TYR A 14 16.77 1.77 2.97
N ASN A 15 17.88 1.70 3.75
CA ASN A 15 19.16 1.14 3.30
C ASN A 15 19.58 1.65 1.90
N LYS A 16 19.52 2.96 1.68
CA LYS A 16 19.84 3.64 0.40
C LYS A 16 18.86 3.34 -0.76
N LYS A 17 17.93 2.38 -0.60
CA LYS A 17 16.88 2.14 -1.59
C LYS A 17 15.75 3.16 -1.42
N LYS A 18 15.27 3.69 -2.55
CA LYS A 18 14.17 4.66 -2.61
C LYS A 18 12.99 4.03 -3.31
N LEU A 19 11.84 4.00 -2.66
CA LEU A 19 10.58 3.64 -3.26
C LEU A 19 9.75 4.90 -3.44
N LEU A 20 9.24 5.11 -4.64
CA LEU A 20 8.47 6.30 -5.01
C LEU A 20 7.04 5.88 -5.32
N GLY A 21 6.09 6.34 -4.51
CA GLY A 21 4.69 5.99 -4.61
C GLY A 21 3.78 7.19 -4.84
N ILE A 22 2.58 6.92 -5.27
CA ILE A 22 1.50 7.89 -5.43
C ILE A 22 0.43 7.56 -4.39
N VAL A 23 0.04 8.57 -3.60
CA VAL A 23 -1.04 8.44 -2.62
C VAL A 23 -2.29 9.10 -3.19
N GLY A 24 -3.38 8.38 -3.13
CA GLY A 24 -4.68 8.86 -3.59
C GLY A 24 -5.82 7.95 -3.13
N LYS A 25 -7.04 8.31 -3.48
CA LYS A 25 -8.22 7.46 -3.25
C LYS A 25 -8.55 6.67 -4.51
N ILE A 26 -9.01 5.43 -4.33
CA ILE A 26 -9.52 4.60 -5.43
C ILE A 26 -11.02 4.30 -5.24
N ASN A 27 -11.70 4.06 -6.36
CA ASN A 27 -13.07 3.58 -6.34
C ASN A 27 -13.07 2.04 -6.24
N LEU A 28 -13.79 1.50 -5.24
CA LEU A 28 -13.92 0.06 -5.03
C LEU A 28 -14.93 -0.61 -5.96
N GLU A 29 -15.69 0.12 -6.77
CA GLU A 29 -16.57 -0.47 -7.80
C GLU A 29 -15.80 -1.34 -8.80
N ASN A 30 -14.50 -1.11 -8.92
CA ASN A 30 -13.60 -1.91 -9.77
C ASN A 30 -12.86 -3.02 -8.98
N TYR A 31 -13.28 -3.32 -7.75
CA TYR A 31 -12.73 -4.42 -6.97
C TYR A 31 -13.29 -5.74 -7.53
N ASP A 32 -12.42 -6.72 -7.73
CA ASP A 32 -12.67 -8.01 -8.40
C ASP A 32 -13.01 -7.94 -9.91
N ASP A 33 -13.21 -6.77 -10.48
CA ASP A 33 -13.42 -6.55 -11.92
C ASP A 33 -12.10 -6.60 -12.73
N LYS A 34 -11.17 -7.47 -12.34
CA LYS A 34 -9.85 -7.65 -12.99
C LYS A 34 -8.93 -6.42 -12.95
N LYS A 35 -9.34 -5.33 -12.30
CA LYS A 35 -8.53 -4.09 -12.21
C LYS A 35 -7.85 -3.92 -10.85
N ILE A 36 -8.52 -4.26 -9.76
CA ILE A 36 -7.97 -4.26 -8.38
C ILE A 36 -7.95 -5.70 -7.90
N LEU A 37 -6.76 -6.24 -7.71
CA LEU A 37 -6.54 -7.66 -7.43
C LEU A 37 -5.98 -7.84 -6.01
N GLY A 38 -6.61 -8.72 -5.25
CA GLY A 38 -6.11 -9.26 -3.99
C GLY A 38 -5.50 -10.64 -4.21
N HIS A 39 -4.69 -11.11 -3.26
CA HIS A 39 -4.07 -12.44 -3.30
C HIS A 39 -4.18 -13.18 -1.96
N GLU A 40 -4.78 -12.56 -0.93
CA GLU A 40 -4.88 -13.11 0.41
C GLU A 40 -6.34 -13.38 0.77
N GLU A 41 -6.60 -14.57 1.30
CA GLU A 41 -7.89 -14.87 1.94
C GLU A 41 -8.04 -14.08 3.23
N THR A 42 -9.26 -13.64 3.51
CA THR A 42 -9.53 -12.76 4.64
C THR A 42 -10.41 -13.43 5.68
N PHE A 43 -10.04 -13.27 6.96
CA PHE A 43 -10.78 -13.83 8.10
C PHE A 43 -11.92 -12.91 8.53
N LEU A 44 -13.13 -13.47 8.67
CA LEU A 44 -14.34 -12.71 9.01
C LEU A 44 -14.22 -11.89 10.30
N GLU A 45 -13.59 -12.45 11.34
CA GLU A 45 -13.37 -11.74 12.60
C GLU A 45 -12.50 -10.50 12.43
N ARG A 46 -11.42 -10.60 11.63
CA ARG A 46 -10.56 -9.45 11.35
C ARG A 46 -11.29 -8.38 10.53
N ILE A 47 -12.10 -8.79 9.57
CA ILE A 47 -12.96 -7.88 8.80
C ILE A 47 -13.92 -7.14 9.73
N LYS A 48 -14.59 -7.85 10.65
CA LYS A 48 -15.54 -7.26 11.62
C LYS A 48 -14.86 -6.20 12.46
N LYS A 49 -13.72 -6.53 13.08
CA LYS A 49 -12.91 -5.57 13.89
C LYS A 49 -12.51 -4.34 13.07
N ARG A 50 -12.07 -4.51 11.83
CA ARG A 50 -11.68 -3.38 10.94
C ARG A 50 -12.89 -2.52 10.54
N LYS A 51 -14.04 -3.13 10.31
CA LYS A 51 -15.29 -2.42 10.05
C LYS A 51 -15.74 -1.59 11.25
N GLU A 52 -15.70 -2.16 12.46
CA GLU A 52 -16.02 -1.45 13.70
C GLU A 52 -15.09 -0.23 13.90
N GLN A 53 -13.79 -0.40 13.72
CA GLN A 53 -12.82 0.70 13.77
C GLN A 53 -13.14 1.80 12.75
N LEU A 54 -13.43 1.41 11.49
CA LEU A 54 -13.78 2.33 10.43
C LEU A 54 -15.03 3.17 10.76
N LEU A 55 -16.05 2.51 11.31
CA LEU A 55 -17.30 3.17 11.69
C LEU A 55 -17.13 4.07 12.91
N LYS A 56 -16.37 3.62 13.92
CA LYS A 56 -16.11 4.36 15.15
C LYS A 56 -15.32 5.65 14.90
N PHE A 57 -14.25 5.57 14.12
CA PHE A 57 -13.40 6.71 13.83
C PHE A 57 -13.86 7.53 12.62
N ASN A 58 -14.81 7.03 11.84
CA ASN A 58 -15.26 7.62 10.58
C ASN A 58 -14.08 8.00 9.64
N SER A 59 -12.97 7.29 9.75
CA SER A 59 -11.75 7.56 9.01
C SER A 59 -10.91 6.30 8.79
N GLN A 60 -10.09 6.33 7.76
CA GLN A 60 -9.08 5.30 7.51
C GLN A 60 -7.80 5.63 8.28
N ILE A 61 -7.35 4.72 9.13
CA ILE A 61 -6.19 4.94 10.01
C ILE A 61 -4.87 4.86 9.25
N SER A 62 -4.77 3.95 8.26
CA SER A 62 -3.55 3.78 7.46
C SER A 62 -3.89 3.48 6.01
N PRO A 63 -3.09 3.94 5.04
CA PRO A 63 -3.31 3.66 3.63
C PRO A 63 -3.15 2.18 3.33
N ILE A 64 -3.76 1.72 2.23
CA ILE A 64 -3.59 0.37 1.71
C ILE A 64 -2.35 0.39 0.82
N TYR A 65 -1.47 -0.57 1.03
CA TYR A 65 -0.26 -0.72 0.25
C TYR A 65 -0.57 -1.48 -1.04
N THR A 66 -0.22 -0.90 -2.19
CA THR A 66 -0.51 -1.49 -3.48
C THR A 66 0.68 -1.38 -4.42
N ALA A 67 0.73 -2.29 -5.38
CA ALA A 67 1.70 -2.26 -6.49
C ALA A 67 0.97 -2.23 -7.84
N TYR A 68 1.62 -1.69 -8.84
CA TYR A 68 1.12 -1.70 -10.22
C TYR A 68 2.25 -1.94 -11.22
N LYS A 69 1.92 -2.54 -12.36
CA LYS A 69 2.88 -2.71 -13.46
C LYS A 69 3.11 -1.37 -14.13
N SER A 70 4.30 -0.82 -13.94
CA SER A 70 4.69 0.48 -14.49
C SER A 70 5.41 0.35 -15.83
N ASN A 71 5.25 1.37 -16.67
CA ASN A 71 6.16 1.61 -17.77
C ASN A 71 7.21 2.64 -17.32
N LEU A 72 8.50 2.29 -17.45
CA LEU A 72 9.63 3.06 -16.94
C LEU A 72 9.66 4.54 -17.38
N ASN A 73 9.18 4.81 -18.59
CA ASN A 73 9.17 6.18 -19.14
C ASN A 73 8.20 7.13 -18.43
N SER A 74 7.18 6.60 -17.78
CA SER A 74 6.14 7.41 -17.15
C SER A 74 6.57 7.95 -15.77
N ILE A 75 7.45 7.21 -15.07
CA ILE A 75 7.98 7.61 -13.75
C ILE A 75 9.01 8.73 -13.89
N LYS A 76 9.76 8.76 -15.00
CA LYS A 76 10.76 9.81 -15.25
C LYS A 76 10.17 11.21 -15.22
N LYS A 77 8.91 11.38 -15.65
CA LYS A 77 8.22 12.69 -15.63
C LYS A 77 7.93 13.18 -14.20
N LEU A 78 7.76 12.26 -13.26
CA LEU A 78 7.53 12.59 -11.84
C LEU A 78 8.82 12.88 -11.08
N ASN A 79 9.98 12.44 -11.59
CA ASN A 79 11.26 12.59 -10.89
C ASN A 79 11.63 14.05 -10.58
N ASN A 80 11.19 14.99 -11.42
CA ASN A 80 11.46 16.41 -11.18
C ASN A 80 10.76 16.94 -9.93
N ILE A 81 9.59 16.40 -9.58
CA ILE A 81 8.85 16.81 -8.38
C ILE A 81 9.59 16.34 -7.13
N PHE A 82 10.17 15.12 -7.16
CA PHE A 82 10.95 14.57 -6.05
C PHE A 82 12.30 15.28 -5.80
N LYS A 83 12.69 16.20 -6.67
CA LYS A 83 13.87 17.06 -6.46
C LYS A 83 13.56 18.28 -5.60
N CYS A 84 12.28 18.69 -5.51
CA CYS A 84 11.87 19.79 -4.66
C CYS A 84 11.90 19.38 -3.18
N LYS A 85 11.90 20.36 -2.28
CA LYS A 85 11.79 20.13 -0.84
C LYS A 85 10.43 19.49 -0.55
N PRO A 86 10.36 18.39 0.23
CA PRO A 86 9.11 17.77 0.62
C PRO A 86 8.33 18.66 1.61
N ASP A 87 6.99 18.61 1.54
CA ASP A 87 6.12 19.29 2.51
C ASP A 87 6.22 18.62 3.89
N TYR A 88 6.40 17.28 3.92
CA TYR A 88 6.61 16.51 5.16
C TYR A 88 7.83 15.62 5.02
N ASN A 89 8.66 15.60 6.06
CA ASN A 89 9.89 14.79 6.10
C ASN A 89 10.18 14.37 7.54
N PHE A 90 10.22 13.07 7.77
CA PHE A 90 10.51 12.51 9.08
C PHE A 90 11.21 11.14 8.95
N LYS A 91 11.78 10.68 10.06
CA LYS A 91 12.39 9.36 10.17
C LYS A 91 11.60 8.57 11.20
N SER A 92 11.19 7.35 10.84
CA SER A 92 10.51 6.41 11.72
C SER A 92 11.49 5.61 12.59
N GLU A 93 10.97 4.92 13.60
CA GLU A 93 11.76 4.11 14.54
C GLU A 93 12.56 2.99 13.84
N ASP A 94 12.01 2.41 12.78
CA ASP A 94 12.66 1.42 11.91
C ASP A 94 13.74 2.00 10.99
N LYS A 95 14.13 3.27 11.24
CA LYS A 95 15.14 4.04 10.50
C LYS A 95 14.78 4.35 9.05
N CYS A 96 13.53 4.11 8.64
CA CYS A 96 13.04 4.55 7.34
C CYS A 96 12.86 6.07 7.30
N ARG A 97 13.26 6.70 6.20
CA ARG A 97 12.97 8.12 5.94
C ARG A 97 11.73 8.23 5.08
N HIS A 98 10.79 9.02 5.54
CA HIS A 98 9.51 9.27 4.88
C HIS A 98 9.45 10.71 4.41
N GLU A 99 9.11 10.91 3.15
CA GLU A 99 8.99 12.22 2.52
C GLU A 99 7.70 12.28 1.72
N LEU A 100 6.91 13.36 1.92
CA LEU A 100 5.67 13.59 1.21
C LEU A 100 5.67 14.96 0.53
N TRP A 101 5.13 15.01 -0.68
CA TRP A 101 4.85 16.22 -1.45
C TRP A 101 3.37 16.31 -1.71
N VAL A 102 2.75 17.43 -1.33
CA VAL A 102 1.35 17.73 -1.65
C VAL A 102 1.27 18.24 -3.07
N VAL A 103 0.49 17.59 -3.91
CA VAL A 103 0.34 18.00 -5.31
C VAL A 103 -0.66 19.13 -5.43
N LYS A 104 -0.17 20.37 -5.34
CA LYS A 104 -0.97 21.61 -5.43
C LYS A 104 -1.08 22.16 -6.86
N ASN A 105 -0.14 21.77 -7.73
CA ASN A 105 -0.09 22.26 -9.10
C ASN A 105 -1.06 21.49 -10.00
N ALA A 106 -2.02 22.20 -10.62
CA ALA A 106 -3.06 21.62 -11.48
C ALA A 106 -2.51 20.85 -12.69
N ASN A 107 -1.39 21.29 -13.28
CA ASN A 107 -0.77 20.60 -14.40
C ASN A 107 -0.17 19.26 -13.97
N ILE A 108 0.45 19.23 -12.80
CA ILE A 108 1.00 18.00 -12.21
C ILE A 108 -0.15 17.05 -11.83
N GLU A 109 -1.22 17.56 -11.25
CA GLU A 109 -2.41 16.77 -10.93
C GLU A 109 -3.03 16.15 -12.18
N LYS A 110 -3.18 16.91 -13.28
CA LYS A 110 -3.66 16.43 -14.57
C LYS A 110 -2.74 15.33 -15.13
N LEU A 111 -1.44 15.51 -15.02
CA LEU A 111 -0.44 14.53 -15.46
C LEU A 111 -0.56 13.24 -14.65
N LEU A 112 -0.72 13.33 -13.32
CA LEU A 112 -0.94 12.17 -12.46
C LEU A 112 -2.25 11.46 -12.78
N LYS A 113 -3.35 12.19 -12.97
CA LYS A 113 -4.65 11.61 -13.36
C LYS A 113 -4.53 10.84 -14.67
N ASN A 114 -3.88 11.42 -15.67
CA ASN A 114 -3.66 10.75 -16.95
C ASN A 114 -2.76 9.52 -16.82
N TYR A 115 -1.73 9.60 -15.99
CA TYR A 115 -0.86 8.47 -15.69
C TYR A 115 -1.64 7.32 -15.03
N LEU A 116 -2.41 7.63 -13.97
CA LEU A 116 -3.18 6.64 -13.21
C LEU A 116 -4.29 5.97 -14.05
N LYS A 117 -4.92 6.70 -14.99
CA LYS A 117 -5.90 6.14 -15.93
C LYS A 117 -5.33 5.01 -16.80
N ASN A 118 -4.05 5.07 -17.13
CA ASN A 118 -3.37 4.08 -17.96
C ASN A 118 -2.90 2.84 -17.17
N ILE A 119 -3.05 2.82 -15.85
CA ILE A 119 -2.76 1.65 -15.03
C ILE A 119 -3.88 0.63 -15.22
N LYS A 120 -3.55 -0.49 -15.84
CA LYS A 120 -4.52 -1.56 -16.14
C LYS A 120 -4.90 -2.38 -14.90
N LYS A 121 -3.92 -2.65 -14.03
CA LYS A 121 -4.09 -3.49 -12.83
C LYS A 121 -3.36 -2.92 -11.63
N ILE A 122 -4.01 -2.97 -10.49
CA ILE A 122 -3.47 -2.63 -9.19
C ILE A 122 -3.52 -3.90 -8.32
N TYR A 123 -2.41 -4.24 -7.70
CA TYR A 123 -2.28 -5.41 -6.83
C TYR A 123 -2.22 -4.94 -5.37
N ILE A 124 -3.07 -5.48 -4.52
CA ILE A 124 -3.05 -5.20 -3.08
C ILE A 124 -1.88 -6.00 -2.49
N CYS A 125 -0.91 -5.31 -1.89
CA CYS A 125 0.22 -5.93 -1.21
C CYS A 125 -0.03 -6.08 0.29
N ASP A 126 -0.72 -5.09 0.90
CA ASP A 126 -1.17 -5.14 2.30
C ASP A 126 -2.50 -4.39 2.46
N GLY A 127 -3.33 -4.89 3.35
CA GLY A 127 -4.61 -4.26 3.70
C GLY A 127 -5.84 -4.95 3.15
N HIS A 128 -5.77 -6.22 2.76
CA HIS A 128 -6.91 -7.02 2.28
C HIS A 128 -8.12 -6.95 3.23
N HIS A 129 -7.90 -7.15 4.54
CA HIS A 129 -8.97 -7.05 5.54
C HIS A 129 -9.58 -5.63 5.63
N ARG A 130 -8.79 -4.58 5.38
CA ARG A 130 -9.27 -3.18 5.35
C ARG A 130 -10.18 -2.93 4.15
N ILE A 131 -9.79 -3.40 2.96
CA ILE A 131 -10.64 -3.31 1.76
C ILE A 131 -11.93 -4.09 1.96
N GLN A 132 -11.86 -5.33 2.44
CA GLN A 132 -13.06 -6.14 2.69
C GLN A 132 -13.99 -5.50 3.73
N ALA A 133 -13.45 -4.85 4.76
CA ALA A 133 -14.24 -4.11 5.73
C ALA A 133 -14.97 -2.90 5.09
N MET A 134 -14.31 -2.21 4.15
CA MET A 134 -14.92 -1.10 3.41
C MET A 134 -16.00 -1.57 2.44
N LEU A 135 -15.76 -2.65 1.69
CA LEU A 135 -16.74 -3.26 0.79
C LEU A 135 -18.00 -3.71 1.55
N LYS A 136 -17.82 -4.34 2.73
CA LYS A 136 -18.91 -4.78 3.59
C LYS A 136 -19.50 -3.66 4.46
N SER A 137 -19.02 -2.43 4.36
CA SER A 137 -19.61 -1.29 5.02
C SER A 137 -20.78 -0.74 4.17
N LYS A 138 -21.86 -0.28 4.83
CA LYS A 138 -22.99 0.41 4.13
C LYS A 138 -22.56 1.79 3.62
N LYS A 139 -21.42 2.32 4.05
CA LYS A 139 -20.90 3.61 3.61
C LYS A 139 -20.05 3.41 2.34
N LYS A 140 -20.32 4.20 1.31
CA LYS A 140 -19.47 4.28 0.11
C LYS A 140 -18.16 4.98 0.47
N ILE A 141 -17.17 4.22 0.90
CA ILE A 141 -15.85 4.74 1.31
C ILE A 141 -14.85 4.43 0.21
N ALA A 142 -14.26 5.47 -0.34
CA ALA A 142 -13.14 5.35 -1.27
C ALA A 142 -11.83 5.22 -0.46
N PRO A 143 -11.18 4.04 -0.42
CA PRO A 143 -9.97 3.85 0.35
C PRO A 143 -8.81 4.69 -0.18
N MET A 144 -8.02 5.20 0.75
CA MET A 144 -6.72 5.80 0.47
C MET A 144 -5.70 4.68 0.29
N ILE A 145 -4.99 4.72 -0.81
CA ILE A 145 -3.92 3.78 -1.15
C ILE A 145 -2.59 4.50 -1.30
N ILE A 146 -1.50 3.77 -1.13
CA ILE A 146 -0.19 4.12 -1.67
C ILE A 146 0.13 3.12 -2.78
N ALA A 147 0.30 3.60 -4.00
CA ALA A 147 0.59 2.78 -5.16
C ALA A 147 2.06 2.92 -5.56
N PHE A 148 2.80 1.81 -5.52
CA PHE A 148 4.19 1.74 -5.94
C PHE A 148 4.35 1.02 -7.28
N PRO A 149 5.30 1.41 -8.13
CA PRO A 149 5.69 0.62 -9.29
C PRO A 149 6.23 -0.75 -8.86
N HIS A 150 5.80 -1.82 -9.53
CA HIS A 150 6.17 -3.19 -9.17
C HIS A 150 7.69 -3.45 -9.12
N ASN A 151 8.45 -2.78 -9.97
CA ASN A 151 9.92 -2.91 -10.03
C ASN A 151 10.68 -2.25 -8.88
N GLN A 152 9.97 -1.54 -7.99
CA GLN A 152 10.53 -0.96 -6.76
C GLN A 152 10.17 -1.78 -5.53
N VAL A 153 9.17 -2.65 -5.62
CA VAL A 153 8.67 -3.46 -4.52
C VAL A 153 9.47 -4.77 -4.44
N ASN A 154 9.90 -5.14 -3.24
CA ASN A 154 10.51 -6.43 -2.98
C ASN A 154 9.56 -7.29 -2.14
N ILE A 155 9.46 -8.56 -2.50
CA ILE A 155 8.81 -9.56 -1.65
C ILE A 155 9.87 -10.03 -0.67
N LEU A 156 9.56 -9.92 0.62
CA LEU A 156 10.42 -10.40 1.70
C LEU A 156 9.83 -11.69 2.27
N ASP A 157 10.72 -12.55 2.79
CA ASP A 157 10.30 -13.76 3.47
C ASP A 157 9.49 -13.42 4.72
N TYR A 158 8.39 -14.14 4.91
CA TYR A 158 7.58 -14.00 6.12
C TYR A 158 8.03 -15.04 7.16
N ASN A 159 9.17 -14.79 7.77
CA ASN A 159 9.78 -15.69 8.73
C ASN A 159 8.96 -15.83 10.01
N ARG A 160 8.89 -17.04 10.53
CA ARG A 160 8.30 -17.36 11.83
C ARG A 160 9.41 -17.71 12.81
N VAL A 161 9.40 -17.10 13.98
CA VAL A 161 10.33 -17.42 15.06
C VAL A 161 9.61 -18.30 16.06
N ILE A 162 10.16 -19.47 16.33
CA ILE A 162 9.64 -20.44 17.29
C ILE A 162 10.63 -20.54 18.44
N LYS A 163 10.20 -20.19 19.65
CA LYS A 163 10.98 -20.46 20.87
C LYS A 163 10.66 -21.88 21.33
N THR A 164 11.66 -22.77 21.37
CA THR A 164 11.47 -24.18 21.68
C THR A 164 12.74 -24.77 22.31
N SER A 165 12.57 -25.81 23.14
CA SER A 165 13.65 -26.65 23.67
C SER A 165 14.00 -27.82 22.74
N LEU A 166 13.26 -28.03 21.66
CA LEU A 166 13.50 -29.13 20.73
C LEU A 166 14.74 -28.85 19.87
N LYS A 167 15.53 -29.88 19.60
CA LYS A 167 16.64 -29.83 18.63
C LYS A 167 16.10 -29.58 17.22
N PHE A 168 16.84 -28.83 16.42
CA PHE A 168 16.47 -28.43 15.05
C PHE A 168 16.03 -29.61 14.18
N GLU A 169 16.76 -30.73 14.23
CA GLU A 169 16.43 -31.93 13.45
C GLU A 169 15.06 -32.54 13.78
N LYS A 170 14.66 -32.46 15.06
CA LYS A 170 13.33 -32.90 15.48
C LYS A 170 12.23 -31.99 14.95
N ILE A 171 12.48 -30.67 14.97
CA ILE A 171 11.56 -29.67 14.41
C ILE A 171 11.42 -29.87 12.89
N LYS A 172 12.54 -30.01 12.19
CA LYS A 172 12.57 -30.28 10.74
C LYS A 172 11.74 -31.52 10.40
N LYS A 173 11.91 -32.63 11.16
CA LYS A 173 11.16 -33.88 10.96
C LYS A 173 9.65 -33.70 11.20
N ILE A 174 9.26 -32.86 12.17
CA ILE A 174 7.84 -32.57 12.42
C ILE A 174 7.27 -31.76 11.26
N ILE A 175 7.96 -30.69 10.84
CA ILE A 175 7.51 -29.81 9.76
C ILE A 175 7.38 -30.58 8.44
N SER A 176 8.40 -31.41 8.09
CA SER A 176 8.36 -32.20 6.84
C SER A 176 7.19 -33.18 6.73
N LYS A 177 6.62 -33.61 7.87
CA LYS A 177 5.43 -34.48 7.86
C LYS A 177 4.15 -33.78 7.44
N HIS A 178 4.11 -32.42 7.53
CA HIS A 178 2.91 -31.63 7.30
C HIS A 178 2.99 -30.73 6.06
N PHE A 179 4.18 -30.53 5.49
CA PHE A 179 4.40 -29.56 4.41
C PHE A 179 5.10 -30.13 3.16
N PHE A 180 5.40 -31.45 3.13
CA PHE A 180 6.00 -32.12 1.98
C PHE A 180 5.37 -33.51 1.79
#